data_9376d396eab8df1a4ff8dd97f21acc50
#
_entry.id   9376d396eab8df1a4ff8dd97f21acc50
#
_cell.length_a   1.000
_cell.length_b   1.000
_cell.length_c   1.000
_cell.angle_alpha   90.00
_cell.angle_beta   90.00
_cell.angle_gamma   90.00
#
_symmetry.space_group_name_H-M   'P 1'
#
loop_
_entity.id
_entity.type
_entity.pdbx_description
1 polymer ?
#
loop_
_entity_poly.entity_id
_entity_poly.type
_entity_poly.pdbx_seq_one_letter_code
_entity_poly.pdbx_strand_id
1 'polypeptide(L)'
;MAKKTAGRKSAASEKKLRVAIIGCGGISQSHLEAYKKIPEVEIVAGVDIRPERLQLMHEKWNIPENALFSDWKEMLRKIKPDAVDVCTPNGQHCAPVVDACNAGCHAMVEKPMAMNPAECKKMIAAAKKNNVLLSVGFQQRYSNKTQALIQARKEGRFGDIMFVRCQALRRRGIPNWGVFGQKKLQGGGPMIDIGVHILECAYEFMGAPEPVFASGNTWTYLGDKPSKVRNAWPNWDWKTYTVEDLAIGQIRFKNGAILQIESSFAAHIEKNDIFNFTAMGTKGGCSWENAAIFTDEHDLMVNMTPTYLGGDDWVDMFARKLQNWVNAIRKGTPLGASGEAGLAVQKMLDGIYRSAAAGKEVAI
;
A
#
# COMPACT_ATOMS: atom_id res chain seq x y z
N MET A 1 19.78 -50.63 -34.95
CA MET A 1 19.19 -49.88 -33.78
C MET A 1 19.87 -48.56 -33.61
N ALA A 2 19.31 -47.49 -34.12
CA ALA A 2 19.88 -46.14 -34.05
C ALA A 2 19.24 -45.39 -32.88
N LYS A 3 20.02 -45.01 -31.86
CA LYS A 3 19.60 -44.16 -30.77
C LYS A 3 19.46 -42.70 -31.27
N LYS A 4 18.26 -42.20 -31.33
CA LYS A 4 17.98 -40.77 -31.50
C LYS A 4 18.32 -40.05 -30.20
N THR A 5 19.40 -39.27 -30.20
CA THR A 5 19.72 -38.27 -29.18
C THR A 5 18.76 -37.11 -29.32
N ALA A 6 17.84 -36.97 -28.38
CA ALA A 6 16.99 -35.80 -28.26
C ALA A 6 17.83 -34.61 -27.78
N GLY A 7 18.09 -33.66 -28.67
CA GLY A 7 18.77 -32.43 -28.35
C GLY A 7 17.93 -31.60 -27.34
N ARG A 8 18.48 -31.36 -26.15
CA ARG A 8 18.00 -30.37 -25.21
C ARG A 8 18.09 -28.99 -25.88
N LYS A 9 16.98 -28.42 -26.31
CA LYS A 9 16.92 -26.99 -26.62
C LYS A 9 17.27 -26.22 -25.36
N SER A 10 18.41 -25.52 -25.36
CA SER A 10 18.75 -24.54 -24.32
C SER A 10 17.63 -23.49 -24.32
N ALA A 11 16.91 -23.36 -23.19
CA ALA A 11 16.02 -22.26 -22.98
C ALA A 11 16.87 -20.97 -23.05
N ALA A 12 16.65 -20.17 -24.08
CA ALA A 12 17.20 -18.83 -24.13
C ALA A 12 16.75 -18.13 -22.86
N SER A 13 17.68 -17.58 -22.05
CA SER A 13 17.33 -16.87 -20.83
C SER A 13 16.44 -15.69 -21.22
N GLU A 14 15.17 -15.73 -20.82
CA GLU A 14 14.28 -14.60 -21.04
C GLU A 14 14.91 -13.34 -20.43
N LYS A 15 14.92 -12.24 -21.20
CA LYS A 15 15.48 -10.96 -20.75
C LYS A 15 14.79 -10.55 -19.45
N LYS A 16 15.57 -10.26 -18.40
CA LYS A 16 15.05 -9.79 -17.12
C LYS A 16 14.42 -8.40 -17.25
N LEU A 17 13.39 -8.14 -16.45
CA LEU A 17 12.79 -6.80 -16.31
C LEU A 17 13.77 -5.91 -15.54
N ARG A 18 14.21 -4.82 -16.14
CA ARG A 18 15.16 -3.87 -15.56
C ARG A 18 14.40 -2.83 -14.72
N VAL A 19 14.56 -2.89 -13.41
CA VAL A 19 13.87 -2.01 -12.44
C VAL A 19 14.86 -1.06 -11.79
N ALA A 20 14.53 0.24 -11.75
CA ALA A 20 15.26 1.23 -10.98
C ALA A 20 14.48 1.63 -9.72
N ILE A 21 15.19 1.81 -8.59
CA ILE A 21 14.59 2.24 -7.31
C ILE A 21 14.74 3.74 -7.16
N ILE A 22 13.63 4.45 -6.91
CA ILE A 22 13.62 5.90 -6.62
C ILE A 22 13.19 6.11 -5.17
N GLY A 23 14.11 6.58 -4.33
CA GLY A 23 13.99 6.61 -2.88
C GLY A 23 14.57 5.35 -2.25
N CYS A 24 15.82 5.42 -1.78
CA CYS A 24 16.57 4.30 -1.22
C CYS A 24 16.46 4.23 0.32
N GLY A 25 15.33 4.67 0.88
CA GLY A 25 15.03 4.71 2.31
C GLY A 25 14.68 3.34 2.91
N GLY A 26 14.04 3.35 4.09
CA GLY A 26 13.70 2.12 4.83
C GLY A 26 12.78 1.18 4.05
N ILE A 27 11.71 1.70 3.43
CA ILE A 27 10.74 0.86 2.73
C ILE A 27 11.30 0.21 1.48
N SER A 28 12.21 0.86 0.76
CA SER A 28 12.88 0.28 -0.39
C SER A 28 13.71 -0.96 -0.04
N GLN A 29 14.21 -1.05 1.21
CA GLN A 29 14.92 -2.24 1.68
C GLN A 29 13.99 -3.47 1.72
N SER A 30 12.71 -3.29 2.11
CA SER A 30 11.71 -4.37 2.07
C SER A 30 11.39 -4.79 0.63
N HIS A 31 11.32 -3.83 -0.31
CA HIS A 31 11.15 -4.13 -1.73
C HIS A 31 12.34 -4.92 -2.29
N LEU A 32 13.55 -4.49 -1.98
CA LEU A 32 14.77 -5.15 -2.44
C LEU A 32 14.91 -6.58 -1.89
N GLU A 33 14.56 -6.81 -0.61
CA GLU A 33 14.51 -8.17 -0.06
C GLU A 33 13.44 -9.03 -0.78
N ALA A 34 12.30 -8.44 -1.12
CA ALA A 34 11.25 -9.13 -1.86
C ALA A 34 11.65 -9.42 -3.32
N TYR A 35 12.36 -8.51 -3.99
CA TYR A 35 12.87 -8.74 -5.35
C TYR A 35 13.87 -9.92 -5.44
N LYS A 36 14.59 -10.28 -4.36
CA LYS A 36 15.42 -11.50 -4.33
C LYS A 36 14.60 -12.76 -4.60
N LYS A 37 13.30 -12.75 -4.30
CA LYS A 37 12.39 -13.88 -4.57
C LYS A 37 11.82 -13.86 -6.00
N ILE A 38 12.18 -12.87 -6.84
CA ILE A 38 11.63 -12.66 -8.19
C ILE A 38 12.79 -12.70 -9.21
N PRO A 39 13.18 -13.90 -9.69
CA PRO A 39 14.36 -14.06 -10.54
C PRO A 39 14.24 -13.38 -11.92
N GLU A 40 13.00 -13.01 -12.33
CA GLU A 40 12.72 -12.31 -13.57
C GLU A 40 13.08 -10.81 -13.53
N VAL A 41 13.49 -10.27 -12.37
CA VAL A 41 13.85 -8.87 -12.16
C VAL A 41 15.35 -8.70 -12.02
N GLU A 42 15.86 -7.57 -12.50
CA GLU A 42 17.20 -7.04 -12.25
C GLU A 42 17.08 -5.60 -11.75
N ILE A 43 17.65 -5.30 -10.58
CA ILE A 43 17.74 -3.93 -10.09
C ILE A 43 18.94 -3.26 -10.73
N VAL A 44 18.69 -2.28 -11.60
CA VAL A 44 19.70 -1.67 -12.47
C VAL A 44 20.16 -0.28 -12.03
N ALA A 45 19.46 0.37 -11.10
CA ALA A 45 19.86 1.68 -10.58
C ALA A 45 19.18 2.02 -9.25
N GLY A 46 19.80 2.94 -8.50
CA GLY A 46 19.25 3.56 -7.30
C GLY A 46 19.30 5.08 -7.38
N VAL A 47 18.25 5.74 -6.86
CA VAL A 47 18.16 7.21 -6.80
C VAL A 47 17.79 7.65 -5.40
N ASP A 48 18.59 8.50 -4.79
CA ASP A 48 18.28 9.17 -3.51
C ASP A 48 19.07 10.48 -3.40
N ILE A 49 18.50 11.49 -2.76
CA ILE A 49 19.17 12.77 -2.53
C ILE A 49 20.25 12.69 -1.42
N ARG A 50 20.25 11.63 -0.62
CA ARG A 50 21.16 11.41 0.49
C ARG A 50 22.28 10.44 0.11
N PRO A 51 23.54 10.88 0.10
CA PRO A 51 24.68 10.04 -0.31
C PRO A 51 24.80 8.72 0.48
N GLU A 52 24.49 8.76 1.79
CA GLU A 52 24.56 7.57 2.64
C GLU A 52 23.54 6.48 2.26
N ARG A 53 22.43 6.86 1.61
CA ARG A 53 21.46 5.91 1.07
C ARG A 53 21.95 5.28 -0.22
N LEU A 54 22.64 6.04 -1.05
CA LEU A 54 23.27 5.53 -2.27
C LEU A 54 24.44 4.59 -1.93
N GLN A 55 25.25 4.94 -0.92
CA GLN A 55 26.29 4.06 -0.42
C GLN A 55 25.73 2.72 0.06
N LEU A 56 24.61 2.73 0.81
CA LEU A 56 23.93 1.48 1.22
C LEU A 56 23.48 0.64 0.03
N MET A 57 23.02 1.28 -1.08
CA MET A 57 22.64 0.56 -2.30
C MET A 57 23.88 -0.13 -2.94
N HIS A 58 25.02 0.52 -2.92
CA HIS A 58 26.27 -0.06 -3.41
C HIS A 58 26.72 -1.24 -2.54
N GLU A 59 26.88 -1.01 -1.24
CA GLU A 59 27.47 -1.97 -0.30
C GLU A 59 26.60 -3.20 -0.05
N LYS A 60 25.30 -3.00 0.13
CA LYS A 60 24.37 -4.09 0.50
C LYS A 60 23.76 -4.78 -0.73
N TRP A 61 23.48 -4.02 -1.80
CA TRP A 61 22.71 -4.48 -2.94
C TRP A 61 23.55 -4.64 -4.21
N ASN A 62 24.85 -4.36 -4.14
CA ASN A 62 25.81 -4.49 -5.24
C ASN A 62 25.41 -3.66 -6.48
N ILE A 63 24.72 -2.51 -6.28
CA ILE A 63 24.43 -1.58 -7.37
C ILE A 63 25.73 -0.83 -7.70
N PRO A 64 26.22 -0.85 -8.95
CA PRO A 64 27.43 -0.15 -9.31
C PRO A 64 27.33 1.38 -9.06
N GLU A 65 28.42 2.01 -8.64
CA GLU A 65 28.44 3.46 -8.36
C GLU A 65 27.96 4.31 -9.54
N ASN A 66 28.31 3.94 -10.76
CA ASN A 66 27.88 4.61 -11.99
C ASN A 66 26.38 4.41 -12.32
N ALA A 67 25.66 3.60 -11.54
CA ALA A 67 24.22 3.38 -11.61
C ALA A 67 23.48 4.00 -10.41
N LEU A 68 24.16 4.83 -9.61
CA LEU A 68 23.63 5.57 -8.47
C LEU A 68 23.51 7.05 -8.83
N PHE A 69 22.34 7.65 -8.55
CA PHE A 69 22.02 9.00 -8.97
C PHE A 69 21.38 9.81 -7.83
N SER A 70 21.58 11.12 -7.83
CA SER A 70 20.83 12.04 -6.97
C SER A 70 19.59 12.63 -7.65
N ASP A 71 19.46 12.46 -8.96
CA ASP A 71 18.35 12.94 -9.78
C ASP A 71 17.75 11.80 -10.64
N TRP A 72 16.46 11.55 -10.48
CA TRP A 72 15.74 10.52 -11.25
C TRP A 72 15.65 10.84 -12.75
N LYS A 73 15.66 12.10 -13.14
CA LYS A 73 15.62 12.49 -14.57
C LYS A 73 16.92 12.12 -15.26
N GLU A 74 18.02 12.31 -14.57
CA GLU A 74 19.33 11.87 -15.08
C GLU A 74 19.38 10.33 -15.19
N MET A 75 18.92 9.63 -14.16
CA MET A 75 18.83 8.17 -14.16
C MET A 75 17.97 7.66 -15.32
N LEU A 76 16.75 8.20 -15.52
CA LEU A 76 15.86 7.80 -16.61
C LEU A 76 16.53 7.96 -17.99
N ARG A 77 17.24 9.08 -18.20
CA ARG A 77 17.92 9.36 -19.46
C ARG A 77 19.11 8.42 -19.72
N LYS A 78 19.93 8.13 -18.69
CA LYS A 78 21.18 7.33 -18.82
C LYS A 78 20.91 5.83 -18.77
N ILE A 79 20.09 5.36 -17.86
CA ILE A 79 19.86 3.93 -17.60
C ILE A 79 18.75 3.37 -18.50
N LYS A 80 17.71 4.15 -18.76
CA LYS A 80 16.51 3.74 -19.53
C LYS A 80 15.98 2.40 -19.01
N PRO A 81 15.50 2.34 -17.73
CA PRO A 81 14.96 1.11 -17.17
C PRO A 81 13.63 0.75 -17.85
N ASP A 82 13.21 -0.51 -17.75
CA ASP A 82 11.90 -0.94 -18.23
C ASP A 82 10.80 -0.49 -17.25
N ALA A 83 11.16 -0.35 -15.96
CA ALA A 83 10.23 0.02 -14.90
C ALA A 83 10.94 0.76 -13.75
N VAL A 84 10.17 1.55 -12.99
CA VAL A 84 10.64 2.19 -11.75
C VAL A 84 9.79 1.76 -10.56
N ASP A 85 10.42 1.69 -9.39
CA ASP A 85 9.78 1.45 -8.11
C ASP A 85 10.03 2.65 -7.19
N VAL A 86 8.97 3.45 -6.92
CA VAL A 86 9.05 4.75 -6.23
C VAL A 86 8.73 4.56 -4.76
N CYS A 87 9.74 4.74 -3.92
CA CYS A 87 9.75 4.55 -2.46
C CYS A 87 10.11 5.85 -1.70
N THR A 88 9.84 6.99 -2.29
CA THR A 88 10.08 8.32 -1.71
C THR A 88 9.05 8.64 -0.61
N PRO A 89 9.21 9.75 0.16
CA PRO A 89 8.11 10.29 0.97
C PRO A 89 6.87 10.64 0.14
N ASN A 90 5.67 10.54 0.72
CA ASN A 90 4.39 10.68 0.03
C ASN A 90 4.29 11.90 -0.89
N GLY A 91 4.76 13.08 -0.41
CA GLY A 91 4.76 14.33 -1.17
C GLY A 91 5.71 14.34 -2.38
N GLN A 92 6.52 13.30 -2.54
CA GLN A 92 7.48 13.15 -3.63
C GLN A 92 7.13 11.98 -4.58
N HIS A 93 5.92 11.43 -4.50
CA HIS A 93 5.50 10.31 -5.35
C HIS A 93 5.14 10.75 -6.78
N CYS A 94 4.42 11.86 -6.91
CA CYS A 94 3.78 12.23 -8.18
C CYS A 94 4.79 12.55 -9.29
N ALA A 95 5.79 13.39 -9.01
CA ALA A 95 6.72 13.86 -10.03
C ALA A 95 7.56 12.73 -10.67
N PRO A 96 8.26 11.87 -9.90
CA PRO A 96 9.04 10.78 -10.48
C PRO A 96 8.19 9.75 -11.22
N VAL A 97 6.96 9.47 -10.75
CA VAL A 97 6.05 8.56 -11.47
C VAL A 97 5.62 9.14 -12.82
N VAL A 98 5.25 10.43 -12.86
CA VAL A 98 4.85 11.10 -14.10
C VAL A 98 6.01 11.13 -15.09
N ASP A 99 7.22 11.50 -14.64
CA ASP A 99 8.41 11.56 -15.49
C ASP A 99 8.80 10.16 -16.00
N ALA A 100 8.73 9.13 -15.16
CA ALA A 100 9.01 7.75 -15.55
C ALA A 100 7.99 7.24 -16.59
N CYS A 101 6.69 7.45 -16.35
CA CYS A 101 5.66 7.08 -17.34
C CYS A 101 5.86 7.81 -18.67
N ASN A 102 6.23 9.10 -18.66
CA ASN A 102 6.52 9.87 -19.86
C ASN A 102 7.79 9.38 -20.58
N ALA A 103 8.72 8.75 -19.85
CA ALA A 103 9.89 8.08 -20.42
C ALA A 103 9.60 6.65 -20.92
N GLY A 104 8.34 6.19 -20.86
CA GLY A 104 7.93 4.85 -21.30
C GLY A 104 8.19 3.74 -20.28
N CYS A 105 8.46 4.08 -19.01
CA CYS A 105 8.69 3.11 -17.95
C CYS A 105 7.37 2.75 -17.24
N HIS A 106 7.15 1.47 -16.93
CA HIS A 106 6.13 1.06 -15.99
C HIS A 106 6.47 1.59 -14.59
N ALA A 107 5.47 1.86 -13.76
CA ALA A 107 5.71 2.40 -12.41
C ALA A 107 4.99 1.59 -11.33
N MET A 108 5.72 1.27 -10.27
CA MET A 108 5.21 0.96 -8.93
C MET A 108 5.42 2.19 -8.07
N VAL A 109 4.44 2.56 -7.25
CA VAL A 109 4.58 3.63 -6.25
C VAL A 109 4.09 3.14 -4.90
N GLU A 110 4.84 3.48 -3.84
CA GLU A 110 4.39 3.16 -2.49
C GLU A 110 3.10 3.90 -2.10
N LYS A 111 2.42 3.32 -1.11
CA LYS A 111 1.21 3.91 -0.53
C LYS A 111 1.56 5.11 0.41
N PRO A 112 0.65 6.07 0.54
CA PRO A 112 -0.50 6.34 -0.32
C PRO A 112 -0.04 6.75 -1.71
N MET A 113 -0.86 6.54 -2.74
CA MET A 113 -0.46 6.80 -4.13
C MET A 113 0.10 8.21 -4.34
N ALA A 114 -0.53 9.21 -3.73
CA ALA A 114 -0.12 10.63 -3.81
C ALA A 114 -0.69 11.43 -2.63
N MET A 115 -0.43 12.73 -2.59
CA MET A 115 -0.93 13.65 -1.55
C MET A 115 -2.43 13.94 -1.67
N ASN A 116 -2.98 13.86 -2.88
CA ASN A 116 -4.37 14.23 -3.19
C ASN A 116 -4.86 13.57 -4.50
N PRO A 117 -6.19 13.55 -4.74
CA PRO A 117 -6.75 12.96 -5.95
C PRO A 117 -6.30 13.61 -7.26
N ALA A 118 -5.93 14.88 -7.28
CA ALA A 118 -5.47 15.57 -8.48
C ALA A 118 -4.11 15.03 -8.95
N GLU A 119 -3.20 14.76 -8.02
CA GLU A 119 -1.91 14.12 -8.32
C GLU A 119 -2.11 12.68 -8.82
N CYS A 120 -2.98 11.90 -8.18
CA CYS A 120 -3.33 10.55 -8.66
C CYS A 120 -3.81 10.58 -10.12
N LYS A 121 -4.71 11.52 -10.46
CA LYS A 121 -5.21 11.69 -11.83
C LYS A 121 -4.08 12.03 -12.82
N LYS A 122 -3.11 12.88 -12.43
CA LYS A 122 -1.94 13.19 -13.28
C LYS A 122 -1.09 11.94 -13.54
N MET A 123 -0.82 11.14 -12.51
CA MET A 123 -0.06 9.90 -12.63
C MET A 123 -0.77 8.90 -13.55
N ILE A 124 -2.07 8.68 -13.35
CA ILE A 124 -2.89 7.80 -14.21
C ILE A 124 -2.90 8.29 -15.66
N ALA A 125 -3.06 9.59 -15.88
CA ALA A 125 -3.07 10.17 -17.22
C ALA A 125 -1.72 9.97 -17.94
N ALA A 126 -0.59 10.14 -17.23
CA ALA A 126 0.74 9.90 -17.76
C ALA A 126 0.93 8.42 -18.15
N ALA A 127 0.52 7.49 -17.28
CA ALA A 127 0.60 6.06 -17.55
C ALA A 127 -0.25 5.66 -18.78
N LYS A 128 -1.50 6.11 -18.84
CA LYS A 128 -2.41 5.83 -19.97
C LYS A 128 -1.90 6.40 -21.29
N LYS A 129 -1.41 7.64 -21.29
CA LYS A 129 -0.87 8.31 -22.49
C LYS A 129 0.28 7.51 -23.12
N ASN A 130 1.10 6.87 -22.28
CA ASN A 130 2.30 6.17 -22.74
C ASN A 130 2.14 4.64 -22.76
N ASN A 131 0.92 4.10 -22.56
CA ASN A 131 0.61 2.67 -22.54
C ASN A 131 1.49 1.87 -21.56
N VAL A 132 1.80 2.45 -20.38
CA VAL A 132 2.54 1.80 -19.32
C VAL A 132 1.64 1.52 -18.12
N LEU A 133 2.00 0.53 -17.31
CA LEU A 133 1.25 0.16 -16.11
C LEU A 133 1.68 1.02 -14.92
N LEU A 134 0.69 1.46 -14.13
CA LEU A 134 0.88 2.12 -12.84
C LEU A 134 0.25 1.27 -11.76
N SER A 135 1.08 0.76 -10.83
CA SER A 135 0.68 -0.03 -9.67
C SER A 135 0.92 0.73 -8.37
N VAL A 136 0.08 0.48 -7.36
CA VAL A 136 0.21 1.07 -6.03
C VAL A 136 0.62 0.02 -5.01
N GLY A 137 1.48 0.40 -4.06
CA GLY A 137 2.12 -0.47 -3.08
C GLY A 137 1.20 -0.97 -1.96
N PHE A 138 0.03 -1.53 -2.27
CA PHE A 138 -0.93 -2.06 -1.31
C PHE A 138 -0.62 -3.51 -0.92
N GLN A 139 0.39 -3.74 -0.06
CA GLN A 139 0.85 -5.09 0.27
C GLN A 139 -0.16 -5.92 1.08
N GLN A 140 -1.00 -5.29 1.93
CA GLN A 140 -1.97 -6.01 2.77
C GLN A 140 -3.04 -6.75 1.94
N ARG A 141 -3.34 -6.25 0.74
CA ARG A 141 -4.19 -6.92 -0.24
C ARG A 141 -3.71 -8.34 -0.57
N TYR A 142 -2.39 -8.55 -0.57
CA TYR A 142 -1.74 -9.80 -0.93
C TYR A 142 -1.46 -10.71 0.28
N SER A 143 -1.95 -10.38 1.47
CA SER A 143 -1.88 -11.28 2.61
C SER A 143 -2.79 -12.51 2.39
N ASN A 144 -2.39 -13.65 2.93
CA ASN A 144 -3.19 -14.88 2.81
C ASN A 144 -4.57 -14.72 3.46
N LYS A 145 -4.66 -13.95 4.56
CA LYS A 145 -5.92 -13.60 5.22
C LYS A 145 -6.86 -12.85 4.28
N THR A 146 -6.36 -11.80 3.64
CA THR A 146 -7.15 -10.99 2.69
C THR A 146 -7.58 -11.83 1.50
N GLN A 147 -6.69 -12.63 0.93
CA GLN A 147 -7.03 -13.48 -0.22
C GLN A 147 -8.07 -14.55 0.14
N ALA A 148 -7.98 -15.17 1.33
CA ALA A 148 -8.97 -16.12 1.80
C ALA A 148 -10.37 -15.49 1.94
N LEU A 149 -10.46 -14.30 2.54
CA LEU A 149 -11.73 -13.58 2.68
C LEU A 149 -12.28 -13.08 1.33
N ILE A 150 -11.42 -12.62 0.42
CA ILE A 150 -11.84 -12.25 -0.95
C ILE A 150 -12.38 -13.48 -1.69
N GLN A 151 -11.75 -14.65 -1.54
CA GLN A 151 -12.24 -15.88 -2.16
C GLN A 151 -13.61 -16.27 -1.58
N ALA A 152 -13.78 -16.25 -0.26
CA ALA A 152 -15.07 -16.51 0.39
C ALA A 152 -16.17 -15.52 -0.07
N ARG A 153 -15.82 -14.24 -0.28
CA ARG A 153 -16.74 -13.26 -0.86
C ARG A 153 -17.17 -13.64 -2.28
N LYS A 154 -16.20 -14.02 -3.13
CA LYS A 154 -16.49 -14.45 -4.52
C LYS A 154 -17.41 -15.69 -4.56
N GLU A 155 -17.33 -16.55 -3.56
CA GLU A 155 -18.20 -17.71 -3.37
C GLU A 155 -19.58 -17.35 -2.78
N GLY A 156 -19.84 -16.06 -2.51
CA GLY A 156 -21.11 -15.57 -2.02
C GLY A 156 -21.39 -15.79 -0.53
N ARG A 157 -20.34 -16.15 0.26
CA ARG A 157 -20.47 -16.46 1.70
C ARG A 157 -21.03 -15.32 2.53
N PHE A 158 -20.84 -14.07 2.09
CA PHE A 158 -21.28 -12.88 2.84
C PHE A 158 -22.58 -12.27 2.31
N GLY A 159 -23.04 -12.67 1.12
CA GLY A 159 -24.15 -11.98 0.43
C GLY A 159 -23.75 -10.53 0.11
N ASP A 160 -24.68 -9.58 0.27
CA ASP A 160 -24.42 -8.15 0.13
C ASP A 160 -23.75 -7.63 1.40
N ILE A 161 -22.54 -7.06 1.26
CA ILE A 161 -21.82 -6.45 2.38
C ILE A 161 -22.45 -5.09 2.67
N MET A 162 -22.99 -4.94 3.88
CA MET A 162 -23.71 -3.73 4.31
C MET A 162 -22.82 -2.77 5.09
N PHE A 163 -21.95 -3.31 5.98
CA PHE A 163 -21.13 -2.52 6.87
C PHE A 163 -19.77 -3.16 7.08
N VAL A 164 -18.72 -2.30 7.08
CA VAL A 164 -17.36 -2.69 7.44
C VAL A 164 -16.80 -1.69 8.44
N ARG A 165 -16.19 -2.19 9.52
CA ARG A 165 -15.44 -1.40 10.49
C ARG A 165 -13.97 -1.72 10.40
N CYS A 166 -13.17 -0.71 10.08
CA CYS A 166 -11.71 -0.77 10.00
C CYS A 166 -11.09 -0.11 11.23
N GLN A 167 -10.06 -0.73 11.80
CA GLN A 167 -9.30 -0.20 12.92
C GLN A 167 -7.80 -0.37 12.66
N ALA A 168 -7.07 0.75 12.70
CA ALA A 168 -5.61 0.80 12.67
C ALA A 168 -5.16 1.71 13.82
N LEU A 169 -5.21 1.19 15.04
CA LEU A 169 -5.06 1.96 16.26
C LEU A 169 -3.78 1.56 17.01
N ARG A 170 -2.98 2.54 17.36
CA ARG A 170 -1.85 2.41 18.27
C ARG A 170 -2.13 3.19 19.54
N ARG A 171 -1.89 2.56 20.71
CA ARG A 171 -2.00 3.24 22.01
C ARG A 171 -0.90 4.27 22.19
N ARG A 172 0.36 3.92 21.83
CA ARG A 172 1.54 4.78 21.76
C ARG A 172 2.46 4.23 20.69
N GLY A 173 2.47 4.84 19.53
CA GLY A 173 3.24 4.35 18.39
C GLY A 173 3.43 5.44 17.32
N ILE A 174 3.75 6.67 17.77
CA ILE A 174 4.17 7.76 16.88
C ILE A 174 5.55 7.38 16.33
N PRO A 175 5.74 7.29 15.01
CA PRO A 175 7.05 7.01 14.44
C PRO A 175 8.07 8.09 14.82
N ASN A 176 9.23 7.68 15.37
CA ASN A 176 10.32 8.56 15.76
C ASN A 176 11.43 8.64 14.69
N TRP A 177 11.13 8.22 13.46
CA TRP A 177 12.01 8.26 12.31
C TRP A 177 11.30 8.85 11.09
N GLY A 178 12.08 9.22 10.06
CA GLY A 178 11.52 9.73 8.80
C GLY A 178 10.80 11.08 9.00
N VAL A 179 9.71 11.26 8.25
CA VAL A 179 8.95 12.53 8.19
C VAL A 179 7.46 12.33 8.55
N PHE A 180 7.12 11.25 9.26
CA PHE A 180 5.73 10.85 9.56
C PHE A 180 4.93 11.88 10.37
N GLY A 181 5.58 12.69 11.20
CA GLY A 181 4.96 13.79 11.93
C GLY A 181 4.76 15.08 11.13
N GLN A 182 5.17 15.14 9.86
CA GLN A 182 5.21 16.36 9.07
C GLN A 182 4.16 16.37 7.96
N LYS A 183 3.04 17.10 8.17
CA LYS A 183 1.91 17.14 7.23
C LYS A 183 2.32 17.57 5.81
N LYS A 184 3.25 18.51 5.69
CA LYS A 184 3.74 19.02 4.39
C LYS A 184 4.35 17.91 3.52
N LEU A 185 4.98 16.91 4.12
CA LEU A 185 5.69 15.83 3.42
C LEU A 185 4.86 14.54 3.34
N GLN A 186 3.94 14.31 4.31
CA GLN A 186 3.17 13.08 4.41
C GLN A 186 1.70 13.23 4.02
N GLY A 187 1.14 14.46 4.05
CA GLY A 187 -0.27 14.72 3.76
C GLY A 187 -1.19 14.60 4.97
N GLY A 188 -0.83 13.79 5.96
CA GLY A 188 -1.56 13.54 7.20
C GLY A 188 -0.79 12.60 8.11
N GLY A 189 -1.41 12.19 9.20
CA GLY A 189 -0.85 11.29 10.21
C GLY A 189 -1.32 9.83 10.04
N PRO A 190 -1.85 9.21 11.12
CA PRO A 190 -2.19 7.79 11.14
C PRO A 190 -3.21 7.39 10.07
N MET A 191 -4.15 8.26 9.71
CA MET A 191 -5.18 7.91 8.72
C MET A 191 -4.53 7.61 7.35
N ILE A 192 -3.57 8.41 6.94
CA ILE A 192 -2.90 8.27 5.64
C ILE A 192 -1.72 7.29 5.68
N ASP A 193 -1.12 7.06 6.86
CA ASP A 193 0.03 6.15 7.00
C ASP A 193 -0.37 4.70 7.26
N ILE A 194 -1.13 4.44 8.34
CA ILE A 194 -1.54 3.07 8.71
C ILE A 194 -3.00 2.78 8.40
N GLY A 195 -3.87 3.78 8.50
CA GLY A 195 -5.29 3.66 8.15
C GLY A 195 -5.51 3.25 6.70
N VAL A 196 -4.69 3.80 5.79
CA VAL A 196 -4.73 3.47 4.36
C VAL A 196 -4.62 1.98 4.08
N HIS A 197 -3.83 1.24 4.84
CA HIS A 197 -3.62 -0.20 4.64
C HIS A 197 -4.87 -1.02 4.92
N ILE A 198 -5.52 -0.75 6.07
CA ILE A 198 -6.71 -1.51 6.44
C ILE A 198 -7.95 -1.06 5.67
N LEU A 199 -8.04 0.25 5.35
CA LEU A 199 -9.09 0.81 4.50
C LEU A 199 -9.05 0.18 3.11
N GLU A 200 -7.89 0.15 2.49
CA GLU A 200 -7.67 -0.41 1.17
C GLU A 200 -7.99 -1.92 1.14
N CYS A 201 -7.51 -2.65 2.13
CA CYS A 201 -7.73 -4.07 2.28
C CYS A 201 -9.22 -4.40 2.40
N ALA A 202 -9.95 -3.65 3.23
CA ALA A 202 -11.40 -3.78 3.39
C ALA A 202 -12.17 -3.34 2.13
N TYR A 203 -11.74 -2.26 1.48
CA TYR A 203 -12.34 -1.77 0.24
C TYR A 203 -12.23 -2.81 -0.89
N GLU A 204 -11.07 -3.45 -1.06
CA GLU A 204 -10.91 -4.56 -2.00
C GLU A 204 -11.75 -5.78 -1.60
N PHE A 205 -11.79 -6.11 -0.31
CA PHE A 205 -12.66 -7.18 0.20
C PHE A 205 -14.14 -6.91 -0.12
N MET A 206 -14.60 -5.65 -0.04
CA MET A 206 -15.98 -5.26 -0.40
C MET A 206 -16.27 -5.39 -1.91
N GLY A 207 -15.26 -5.61 -2.75
CA GLY A 207 -15.40 -5.64 -4.21
C GLY A 207 -15.31 -4.27 -4.86
N ALA A 208 -14.66 -3.32 -4.19
CA ALA A 208 -14.37 -1.97 -4.65
C ALA A 208 -15.61 -1.17 -5.10
N PRO A 209 -16.66 -1.05 -4.27
CA PRO A 209 -17.86 -0.27 -4.62
C PRO A 209 -17.52 1.22 -4.79
N GLU A 210 -18.31 1.94 -5.58
CA GLU A 210 -18.12 3.38 -5.84
C GLU A 210 -18.35 4.21 -4.57
N PRO A 211 -17.32 4.90 -4.01
CA PRO A 211 -17.49 5.77 -2.86
C PRO A 211 -18.14 7.09 -3.28
N VAL A 212 -19.12 7.60 -2.52
CA VAL A 212 -19.90 8.79 -2.89
C VAL A 212 -19.83 9.92 -1.86
N PHE A 213 -19.76 9.59 -0.57
CA PHE A 213 -19.67 10.59 0.50
C PHE A 213 -18.69 10.14 1.58
N ALA A 214 -18.06 11.12 2.21
CA ALA A 214 -17.22 10.92 3.39
C ALA A 214 -17.63 11.85 4.51
N SER A 215 -17.58 11.33 5.74
CA SER A 215 -17.69 12.09 6.99
C SER A 215 -16.53 11.71 7.89
N GLY A 216 -15.97 12.65 8.65
CA GLY A 216 -14.88 12.34 9.55
C GLY A 216 -14.44 13.50 10.43
N ASN A 217 -13.54 13.17 11.35
CA ASN A 217 -12.92 14.15 12.24
C ASN A 217 -11.46 13.74 12.55
N THR A 218 -10.62 14.71 12.91
CA THR A 218 -9.21 14.51 13.24
C THR A 218 -8.85 15.28 14.49
N TRP A 219 -7.95 14.73 15.31
CA TRP A 219 -7.47 15.35 16.54
C TRP A 219 -5.96 15.26 16.64
N THR A 220 -5.34 16.34 17.14
CA THR A 220 -3.94 16.38 17.57
C THR A 220 -3.94 16.74 19.05
N TYR A 221 -3.57 15.82 19.93
CA TYR A 221 -3.65 16.04 21.37
C TYR A 221 -2.51 15.40 22.18
N LEU A 222 -1.72 14.50 21.58
CA LEU A 222 -0.57 13.84 22.19
C LEU A 222 0.73 14.08 21.41
N GLY A 223 0.70 14.07 20.09
CA GLY A 223 1.87 14.07 19.24
C GLY A 223 2.63 15.39 19.24
N ASP A 224 1.94 16.50 19.43
CA ASP A 224 2.47 17.88 19.53
C ASP A 224 2.99 18.24 20.92
N LYS A 225 3.11 17.25 21.84
CA LYS A 225 3.52 17.46 23.23
C LYS A 225 4.63 16.50 23.64
N PRO A 226 5.52 16.90 24.56
CA PRO A 226 6.52 16.00 25.11
C PRO A 226 5.85 14.89 25.92
N SER A 227 6.39 13.66 25.85
CA SER A 227 5.89 12.53 26.60
C SER A 227 7.01 11.80 27.32
N LYS A 228 6.77 11.42 28.60
CA LYS A 228 7.62 10.53 29.39
C LYS A 228 7.09 9.09 29.43
N VAL A 229 6.00 8.81 28.72
CA VAL A 229 5.39 7.48 28.67
C VAL A 229 6.32 6.52 27.93
N ARG A 230 6.67 5.42 28.61
CA ARG A 230 7.48 4.34 28.00
C ARG A 230 6.68 3.66 26.89
N ASN A 231 7.30 3.55 25.71
CA ASN A 231 6.70 2.91 24.54
C ASN A 231 7.82 2.39 23.61
N ALA A 232 7.46 1.68 22.55
CA ALA A 232 8.41 1.08 21.62
C ALA A 232 9.21 2.12 20.80
N TRP A 233 8.64 3.29 20.55
CA TRP A 233 9.24 4.35 19.74
C TRP A 233 9.25 5.69 20.48
N PRO A 234 10.06 5.83 21.54
CA PRO A 234 10.15 7.04 22.34
C PRO A 234 10.86 8.16 21.55
N ASN A 235 10.73 9.39 22.07
CA ASN A 235 11.50 10.54 21.58
C ASN A 235 11.21 10.96 20.12
N TRP A 236 9.95 10.89 19.67
CA TRP A 236 9.59 11.53 18.40
C TRP A 236 9.76 13.07 18.50
N ASP A 237 9.95 13.72 17.37
CA ASP A 237 10.07 15.18 17.30
C ASP A 237 8.69 15.85 17.42
N TRP A 238 8.23 16.02 18.66
CA TRP A 238 6.95 16.63 18.97
C TRP A 238 6.89 18.13 18.58
N LYS A 239 8.05 18.82 18.46
CA LYS A 239 8.13 20.24 18.12
C LYS A 239 7.79 20.50 16.65
N THR A 240 8.07 19.56 15.77
CA THR A 240 7.73 19.62 14.34
C THR A 240 6.51 18.82 13.96
N TYR A 241 5.81 18.26 14.95
CA TYR A 241 4.63 17.43 14.73
C TYR A 241 3.43 18.29 14.30
N THR A 242 2.86 18.03 13.12
CA THR A 242 1.82 18.85 12.47
C THR A 242 0.66 18.02 11.90
N VAL A 243 0.65 16.71 12.19
CA VAL A 243 -0.39 15.77 11.75
C VAL A 243 -1.34 15.45 12.90
N GLU A 244 -2.42 14.76 12.60
CA GLU A 244 -3.31 14.23 13.63
C GLU A 244 -2.69 13.02 14.36
N ASP A 245 -3.10 12.81 15.64
CA ASP A 245 -2.79 11.58 16.40
C ASP A 245 -3.87 10.53 16.23
N LEU A 246 -5.12 10.99 16.05
CA LEU A 246 -6.33 10.20 15.91
C LEU A 246 -7.19 10.78 14.80
N ALA A 247 -7.69 9.92 13.95
CA ALA A 247 -8.71 10.24 12.97
C ALA A 247 -9.79 9.17 12.94
N ILE A 248 -11.03 9.59 12.73
CA ILE A 248 -12.19 8.72 12.54
C ILE A 248 -12.88 9.15 11.26
N GLY A 249 -13.32 8.20 10.44
CA GLY A 249 -14.03 8.48 9.22
C GLY A 249 -15.10 7.45 8.90
N GLN A 250 -16.05 7.88 8.07
CA GLN A 250 -17.08 7.03 7.50
C GLN A 250 -17.20 7.33 6.01
N ILE A 251 -17.24 6.27 5.21
CA ILE A 251 -17.46 6.34 3.77
C ILE A 251 -18.81 5.69 3.45
N ARG A 252 -19.62 6.38 2.70
CA ARG A 252 -20.86 5.88 2.12
C ARG A 252 -20.62 5.51 0.67
N PHE A 253 -21.05 4.31 0.27
CA PHE A 253 -20.92 3.82 -1.09
C PHE A 253 -22.26 3.88 -1.84
N LYS A 254 -22.19 3.94 -3.16
CA LYS A 254 -23.38 4.05 -4.04
C LYS A 254 -24.35 2.87 -3.90
N ASN A 255 -23.86 1.69 -3.57
CA ASN A 255 -24.68 0.50 -3.30
C ASN A 255 -25.33 0.50 -1.91
N GLY A 256 -25.19 1.56 -1.12
CA GLY A 256 -25.73 1.71 0.24
C GLY A 256 -24.85 1.18 1.35
N ALA A 257 -23.76 0.49 1.05
CA ALA A 257 -22.81 0.01 2.05
C ALA A 257 -22.09 1.17 2.75
N ILE A 258 -21.66 0.93 3.99
CA ILE A 258 -20.89 1.89 4.80
C ILE A 258 -19.59 1.25 5.25
N LEU A 259 -18.49 1.98 5.13
CA LEU A 259 -17.21 1.66 5.77
C LEU A 259 -16.89 2.72 6.81
N GLN A 260 -16.67 2.30 8.05
CA GLN A 260 -16.16 3.13 9.14
C GLN A 260 -14.69 2.83 9.37
N ILE A 261 -13.89 3.86 9.66
CA ILE A 261 -12.46 3.69 9.96
C ILE A 261 -12.04 4.52 11.16
N GLU A 262 -11.22 3.91 12.01
CA GLU A 262 -10.54 4.53 13.15
C GLU A 262 -9.04 4.32 12.97
N SER A 263 -8.25 5.39 13.06
CA SER A 263 -6.80 5.29 12.92
C SER A 263 -6.09 6.19 13.91
N SER A 264 -5.06 5.68 14.62
CA SER A 264 -4.29 6.47 15.57
C SER A 264 -2.82 6.08 15.62
N PHE A 265 -1.94 7.08 15.75
CA PHE A 265 -0.56 6.88 16.21
C PHE A 265 -0.48 6.86 17.74
N ALA A 266 -1.36 7.60 18.41
CA ALA A 266 -1.45 7.64 19.86
C ALA A 266 -2.91 7.89 20.29
N ALA A 267 -3.43 7.02 21.16
CA ALA A 267 -4.76 7.11 21.74
C ALA A 267 -4.80 6.46 23.12
N HIS A 268 -5.77 6.87 23.96
CA HIS A 268 -6.02 6.21 25.23
C HIS A 268 -6.99 5.04 25.01
N ILE A 269 -6.45 3.90 24.62
CA ILE A 269 -7.18 2.65 24.37
C ILE A 269 -6.58 1.53 25.24
N GLU A 270 -7.32 0.44 25.44
CA GLU A 270 -6.90 -0.69 26.25
C GLU A 270 -5.74 -1.45 25.61
N LYS A 271 -5.89 -1.88 24.37
CA LYS A 271 -4.88 -2.65 23.62
C LYS A 271 -3.74 -1.75 23.15
N ASN A 272 -2.53 -2.28 23.08
CA ASN A 272 -1.38 -1.53 22.58
C ASN A 272 -1.47 -1.26 21.07
N ASP A 273 -2.04 -2.21 20.32
CA ASP A 273 -2.20 -2.15 18.87
C ASP A 273 -3.47 -2.89 18.44
N ILE A 274 -4.18 -2.35 17.47
CA ILE A 274 -5.32 -2.99 16.82
C ILE A 274 -5.17 -2.75 15.32
N PHE A 275 -5.07 -3.83 14.55
CA PHE A 275 -5.05 -3.75 13.10
C PHE A 275 -5.99 -4.82 12.54
N ASN A 276 -7.24 -4.42 12.27
CA ASN A 276 -8.29 -5.34 11.86
C ASN A 276 -9.38 -4.63 11.05
N PHE A 277 -10.11 -5.38 10.25
CA PHE A 277 -11.47 -5.01 9.87
C PHE A 277 -12.45 -6.14 10.21
N THR A 278 -13.69 -5.75 10.51
CA THR A 278 -14.84 -6.64 10.64
C THR A 278 -15.88 -6.24 9.62
N ALA A 279 -16.58 -7.22 9.04
CA ALA A 279 -17.62 -6.98 8.05
C ALA A 279 -18.92 -7.68 8.43
N MET A 280 -20.04 -7.07 8.03
CA MET A 280 -21.39 -7.57 8.20
C MET A 280 -22.08 -7.59 6.84
N GLY A 281 -22.48 -8.77 6.39
CA GLY A 281 -23.23 -8.97 5.16
C GLY A 281 -24.56 -9.66 5.42
N THR A 282 -25.37 -9.80 4.38
CA THR A 282 -26.72 -10.37 4.48
C THR A 282 -26.76 -11.89 4.71
N LYS A 283 -25.62 -12.58 4.45
CA LYS A 283 -25.49 -14.04 4.63
C LYS A 283 -24.38 -14.43 5.59
N GLY A 284 -23.52 -13.50 5.98
CA GLY A 284 -22.42 -13.78 6.89
C GLY A 284 -21.58 -12.54 7.16
N GLY A 285 -20.67 -12.66 8.11
CA GLY A 285 -19.71 -11.63 8.48
C GLY A 285 -18.30 -12.17 8.57
N CYS A 286 -17.32 -11.31 8.81
CA CYS A 286 -15.94 -11.77 9.02
C CYS A 286 -15.15 -10.88 9.97
N SER A 287 -14.02 -11.41 10.46
CA SER A 287 -12.92 -10.67 11.06
C SER A 287 -11.63 -10.98 10.30
N TRP A 288 -10.94 -9.95 9.85
CA TRP A 288 -9.70 -10.08 9.08
C TRP A 288 -8.53 -10.58 9.92
N GLU A 289 -8.48 -10.23 11.22
CA GLU A 289 -7.36 -10.55 12.11
C GLU A 289 -6.97 -12.04 12.08
N ASN A 290 -7.96 -12.92 12.03
CA ASN A 290 -7.79 -14.37 11.99
C ASN A 290 -8.47 -15.03 10.77
N ALA A 291 -8.91 -14.24 9.79
CA ALA A 291 -9.70 -14.66 8.63
C ALA A 291 -10.95 -15.46 9.00
N ALA A 292 -11.58 -15.15 10.15
CA ALA A 292 -12.77 -15.82 10.62
C ALA A 292 -14.00 -15.40 9.79
N ILE A 293 -14.88 -16.37 9.54
CA ILE A 293 -16.17 -16.18 8.89
C ILE A 293 -17.26 -16.54 9.90
N PHE A 294 -18.29 -15.70 10.01
CA PHE A 294 -19.46 -15.85 10.87
C PHE A 294 -20.67 -16.10 9.99
N THR A 295 -21.38 -17.20 10.20
CA THR A 295 -22.50 -17.61 9.35
C THR A 295 -23.48 -18.46 10.14
N ASP A 296 -24.62 -18.76 9.54
CA ASP A 296 -25.59 -19.72 10.05
C ASP A 296 -25.50 -21.01 9.22
N GLU A 297 -25.27 -22.17 9.87
CA GLU A 297 -25.27 -23.49 9.26
C GLU A 297 -26.03 -24.45 10.14
N HIS A 298 -26.91 -25.25 9.55
CA HIS A 298 -27.72 -26.27 10.26
C HIS A 298 -28.52 -25.66 11.44
N ASP A 299 -29.12 -24.50 11.24
CA ASP A 299 -29.86 -23.72 12.26
C ASP A 299 -29.03 -23.29 13.48
N LEU A 300 -27.68 -23.23 13.32
CA LEU A 300 -26.74 -22.85 14.36
C LEU A 300 -25.89 -21.67 13.89
N MET A 301 -25.61 -20.73 14.81
CA MET A 301 -24.58 -19.71 14.58
C MET A 301 -23.20 -20.37 14.63
N VAL A 302 -22.43 -20.23 13.54
CA VAL A 302 -21.12 -20.88 13.38
C VAL A 302 -20.03 -19.87 13.13
N ASN A 303 -18.89 -20.04 13.83
CA ASN A 303 -17.66 -19.34 13.55
C ASN A 303 -16.67 -20.31 12.88
N MET A 304 -16.26 -20.00 11.66
CA MET A 304 -15.25 -20.75 10.92
C MET A 304 -13.94 -19.97 10.91
N THR A 305 -12.90 -20.57 11.42
CA THR A 305 -11.55 -19.96 11.41
C THR A 305 -10.58 -20.96 10.75
N PRO A 306 -9.81 -20.55 9.76
CA PRO A 306 -8.79 -21.41 9.17
C PRO A 306 -7.79 -21.86 10.21
N THR A 307 -7.47 -23.16 10.24
CA THR A 307 -6.45 -23.71 11.14
C THR A 307 -5.04 -23.41 10.62
N TYR A 308 -4.89 -23.14 9.31
CA TYR A 308 -3.63 -22.82 8.67
C TYR A 308 -3.87 -21.96 7.41
N LEU A 309 -3.14 -20.85 7.27
CA LEU A 309 -3.22 -19.92 6.14
C LEU A 309 -1.90 -19.83 5.35
N GLY A 310 -0.86 -20.56 5.76
CA GLY A 310 0.50 -20.37 5.24
C GLY A 310 1.24 -19.20 5.87
N GLY A 311 2.50 -19.01 5.48
CA GLY A 311 3.32 -17.89 5.94
C GLY A 311 2.81 -16.56 5.37
N ASP A 312 2.72 -15.55 6.22
CA ASP A 312 2.30 -14.19 5.88
C ASP A 312 3.29 -13.19 6.47
N ASP A 313 4.58 -13.48 6.32
CA ASP A 313 5.60 -12.55 6.77
C ASP A 313 5.62 -11.28 5.89
N TRP A 314 6.28 -10.25 6.40
CA TRP A 314 6.36 -8.95 5.74
C TRP A 314 6.95 -9.06 4.33
N VAL A 315 8.03 -9.84 4.15
CA VAL A 315 8.73 -10.00 2.87
C VAL A 315 7.87 -10.77 1.87
N ASP A 316 7.11 -11.77 2.32
CA ASP A 316 6.22 -12.56 1.46
C ASP A 316 5.09 -11.73 0.86
N MET A 317 4.45 -10.87 1.66
CA MET A 317 3.43 -9.95 1.16
C MET A 317 3.98 -8.99 0.10
N PHE A 318 5.18 -8.45 0.33
CA PHE A 318 5.87 -7.60 -0.66
C PHE A 318 6.24 -8.39 -1.92
N ALA A 319 6.74 -9.60 -1.78
CA ALA A 319 7.08 -10.44 -2.93
C ALA A 319 5.84 -10.76 -3.79
N ARG A 320 4.71 -11.12 -3.17
CA ARG A 320 3.45 -11.35 -3.91
C ARG A 320 2.94 -10.08 -4.62
N LYS A 321 3.01 -8.92 -3.96
CA LYS A 321 2.70 -7.61 -4.55
C LYS A 321 3.53 -7.33 -5.80
N LEU A 322 4.85 -7.43 -5.66
CA LEU A 322 5.80 -7.16 -6.75
C LEU A 322 5.71 -8.22 -7.85
N GLN A 323 5.53 -9.50 -7.51
CA GLN A 323 5.34 -10.56 -8.50
C GLN A 323 4.06 -10.36 -9.33
N ASN A 324 2.96 -9.89 -8.73
CA ASN A 324 1.75 -9.54 -9.47
C ASN A 324 2.02 -8.43 -10.50
N TRP A 325 2.72 -7.38 -10.10
CA TRP A 325 3.10 -6.28 -10.99
C TRP A 325 4.05 -6.75 -12.12
N VAL A 326 5.07 -7.53 -11.80
CA VAL A 326 6.00 -8.12 -12.80
C VAL A 326 5.24 -9.03 -13.77
N ASN A 327 4.31 -9.86 -13.29
CA ASN A 327 3.48 -10.70 -14.15
C ASN A 327 2.56 -9.88 -15.05
N ALA A 328 1.99 -8.78 -14.54
CA ALA A 328 1.18 -7.87 -15.36
C ALA A 328 1.99 -7.26 -16.49
N ILE A 329 3.23 -6.83 -16.23
CA ILE A 329 4.14 -6.28 -17.25
C ILE A 329 4.55 -7.34 -18.28
N ARG A 330 5.00 -8.51 -17.81
CA ARG A 330 5.62 -9.52 -18.67
C ARG A 330 4.63 -10.43 -19.39
N LYS A 331 3.48 -10.69 -18.78
CA LYS A 331 2.51 -11.71 -19.22
C LYS A 331 1.11 -11.13 -19.51
N GLY A 332 0.89 -9.83 -19.27
CA GLY A 332 -0.42 -9.20 -19.46
C GLY A 332 -1.50 -9.70 -18.49
N THR A 333 -1.11 -10.26 -17.33
CA THR A 333 -2.08 -10.69 -16.32
C THR A 333 -2.75 -9.48 -15.66
N PRO A 334 -3.93 -9.63 -15.06
CA PRO A 334 -4.59 -8.51 -14.37
C PRO A 334 -3.69 -7.91 -13.28
N LEU A 335 -3.62 -6.57 -13.27
CA LEU A 335 -2.93 -5.81 -12.24
C LEU A 335 -3.81 -5.74 -10.99
N GLY A 336 -3.33 -6.26 -9.87
CA GLY A 336 -4.12 -6.36 -8.63
C GLY A 336 -4.38 -5.01 -7.96
N ALA A 337 -3.43 -4.07 -8.03
CA ALA A 337 -3.53 -2.75 -7.40
C ALA A 337 -3.19 -1.65 -8.42
N SER A 338 -4.16 -1.28 -9.25
CA SER A 338 -3.97 -0.27 -10.30
C SER A 338 -3.96 1.16 -9.77
N GLY A 339 -3.54 2.11 -10.61
CA GLY A 339 -3.65 3.54 -10.31
C GLY A 339 -5.08 3.98 -10.01
N GLU A 340 -6.09 3.38 -10.67
CA GLU A 340 -7.50 3.66 -10.41
C GLU A 340 -7.93 3.20 -9.02
N ALA A 341 -7.46 2.04 -8.56
CA ALA A 341 -7.67 1.58 -7.19
C ALA A 341 -7.02 2.55 -6.20
N GLY A 342 -5.79 3.00 -6.49
CA GLY A 342 -5.11 4.05 -5.71
C GLY A 342 -5.89 5.35 -5.64
N LEU A 343 -6.44 5.82 -6.77
CA LEU A 343 -7.28 7.03 -6.83
C LEU A 343 -8.56 6.89 -5.97
N ALA A 344 -9.23 5.74 -6.00
CA ALA A 344 -10.43 5.51 -5.19
C ALA A 344 -10.10 5.58 -3.69
N VAL A 345 -9.01 4.93 -3.26
CA VAL A 345 -8.53 5.00 -1.88
C VAL A 345 -8.15 6.43 -1.50
N GLN A 346 -7.42 7.15 -2.37
CA GLN A 346 -7.02 8.54 -2.11
C GLN A 346 -8.22 9.48 -2.00
N LYS A 347 -9.27 9.29 -2.78
CA LYS A 347 -10.52 10.05 -2.67
C LYS A 347 -11.19 9.84 -1.32
N MET A 348 -11.24 8.61 -0.82
CA MET A 348 -11.82 8.30 0.50
C MET A 348 -11.03 8.99 1.61
N LEU A 349 -9.70 8.91 1.60
CA LEU A 349 -8.82 9.58 2.57
C LEU A 349 -8.98 11.11 2.51
N ASP A 350 -8.90 11.69 1.31
CA ASP A 350 -9.10 13.13 1.08
C ASP A 350 -10.48 13.59 1.56
N GLY A 351 -11.51 12.79 1.28
CA GLY A 351 -12.88 13.05 1.73
C GLY A 351 -12.98 13.13 3.24
N ILE A 352 -12.35 12.23 3.99
CA ILE A 352 -12.32 12.25 5.46
C ILE A 352 -11.66 13.55 5.96
N TYR A 353 -10.50 13.94 5.41
CA TYR A 353 -9.82 15.18 5.82
C TYR A 353 -10.61 16.43 5.44
N ARG A 354 -11.24 16.48 4.25
CA ARG A 354 -12.09 17.60 3.84
C ARG A 354 -13.34 17.72 4.73
N SER A 355 -13.94 16.59 5.10
CA SER A 355 -15.06 16.57 6.03
C SER A 355 -14.66 17.08 7.40
N ALA A 356 -13.52 16.64 7.94
CA ALA A 356 -13.00 17.12 9.22
C ALA A 356 -12.77 18.64 9.22
N ALA A 357 -12.23 19.18 8.13
CA ALA A 357 -12.01 20.63 7.99
C ALA A 357 -13.32 21.41 7.81
N ALA A 358 -14.32 20.83 7.16
CA ALA A 358 -15.61 21.46 6.91
C ALA A 358 -16.64 21.28 8.05
N GLY A 359 -16.39 20.35 8.98
CA GLY A 359 -17.34 20.00 10.06
C GLY A 359 -18.65 19.36 9.57
N LYS A 360 -18.67 18.77 8.36
CA LYS A 360 -19.85 18.14 7.76
C LYS A 360 -19.48 17.06 6.74
N GLU A 361 -20.46 16.22 6.37
CA GLU A 361 -20.31 15.26 5.27
C GLU A 361 -19.97 15.99 3.94
N VAL A 362 -19.11 15.39 3.12
CA VAL A 362 -18.69 15.92 1.82
C VAL A 362 -18.78 14.85 0.74
N ALA A 363 -19.08 15.25 -0.48
CA ALA A 363 -19.00 14.39 -1.66
C ALA A 363 -17.53 14.09 -2.04
N ILE A 364 -17.27 12.87 -2.59
CA ILE A 364 -15.92 12.40 -2.99
C ILE A 364 -15.85 11.87 -4.43
#